data_5254ef4def821ea030aabf89de83d1f4
#
_entry.id   5254ef4def821ea030aabf89de83d1f4
#
_cell.length_a   1.000
_cell.length_b   1.000
_cell.length_c   1.000
_cell.angle_alpha   90.00
_cell.angle_beta   90.00
_cell.angle_gamma   90.00
#
_symmetry.space_group_name_H-M   'P 1'
#
loop_
_entity.id
_entity.type
_entity.pdbx_description
1 polymer ?
#
loop_
_entity_poly.entity_id
_entity_poly.type
_entity_poly.pdbx_seq_one_letter_code
_entity_poly.pdbx_strand_id
1 'polypeptide(L)'
;MTIPQLVERGIDIIKYIPGVDTPGDDYKKIHAKDPSWPKFPSVRENDPIDVLANYAIRPSDRFVDIDFDCDAARKLKDIYFAGGIAQFGRDRTGHKLFEISDPTPFSKKRIEFGVKCLLEMRGSGCYSVLQGKLEKKVKAEISYLGNYEALTFQECNEAYLELGLICQFVEGMEGHFNDYLICIIGEMARKKMNHQTIRNIAENLITAVDRPHEKDFRKEKMKTVNAILKEEKYSTIEKLTWSESKVGQVRKVIEEIVGHTEEYKKPQTMEWTALSTIMETDYPPMPEIVEGMLTPGLWFLAAKPKLGKS
;
A
#
# COMPACT_ATOMS: atom_id res chain seq x y z
N MET A 1 -12.47 -17.70 -7.50
CA MET A 1 -11.15 -17.95 -8.12
C MET A 1 -10.48 -19.09 -7.36
N THR A 2 -9.81 -19.98 -8.03
CA THR A 2 -9.14 -21.16 -7.47
C THR A 2 -7.62 -21.05 -7.69
N ILE A 3 -6.81 -21.92 -7.05
CA ILE A 3 -5.36 -21.96 -7.30
C ILE A 3 -5.03 -22.08 -8.79
N PRO A 4 -5.67 -22.98 -9.59
CA PRO A 4 -5.47 -22.99 -11.04
C PRO A 4 -5.72 -21.65 -11.72
N GLN A 5 -6.78 -20.94 -11.36
CA GLN A 5 -7.08 -19.61 -11.92
C GLN A 5 -6.05 -18.53 -11.54
N LEU A 6 -5.36 -18.65 -10.41
CA LEU A 6 -4.21 -17.81 -10.08
C LEU A 6 -3.01 -18.12 -10.97
N VAL A 7 -2.74 -19.42 -11.18
CA VAL A 7 -1.67 -19.89 -12.07
C VAL A 7 -1.93 -19.45 -13.53
N GLU A 8 -3.16 -19.56 -14.00
CA GLU A 8 -3.60 -19.08 -15.33
C GLU A 8 -3.35 -17.59 -15.53
N ARG A 9 -3.43 -16.79 -14.45
CA ARG A 9 -3.07 -15.37 -14.45
C ARG A 9 -1.56 -15.10 -14.44
N GLY A 10 -0.74 -16.14 -14.40
CA GLY A 10 0.71 -16.03 -14.34
C GLY A 10 1.27 -15.78 -12.95
N ILE A 11 0.48 -16.03 -11.90
CA ILE A 11 0.95 -15.95 -10.51
C ILE A 11 1.72 -17.22 -10.19
N ASP A 12 2.98 -17.07 -9.77
CA ASP A 12 3.84 -18.21 -9.43
C ASP A 12 3.46 -18.80 -8.08
N ILE A 13 2.87 -19.99 -8.10
CA ILE A 13 2.45 -20.74 -6.93
C ILE A 13 3.31 -21.99 -6.82
N ILE A 14 3.76 -22.29 -5.61
CA ILE A 14 4.52 -23.49 -5.31
C ILE A 14 3.75 -24.38 -4.33
N LYS A 15 3.84 -25.69 -4.54
CA LYS A 15 3.44 -26.67 -3.55
C LYS A 15 4.65 -26.99 -2.67
N TYR A 16 4.53 -26.81 -1.37
CA TYR A 16 5.61 -27.10 -0.45
C TYR A 16 5.20 -28.14 0.60
N ILE A 17 6.15 -28.94 1.03
CA ILE A 17 5.96 -29.87 2.14
C ILE A 17 6.62 -29.23 3.35
N PRO A 18 5.87 -28.90 4.42
CA PRO A 18 6.48 -28.47 5.67
C PRO A 18 7.41 -29.58 6.14
N GLY A 19 8.63 -29.25 6.52
CA GLY A 19 9.60 -30.23 7.05
C GLY A 19 8.95 -31.10 8.12
N VAL A 20 9.10 -32.40 7.97
CA VAL A 20 8.34 -33.39 8.73
C VAL A 20 8.69 -33.35 10.23
N ASP A 21 9.81 -32.75 10.63
CA ASP A 21 10.31 -32.82 12.01
C ASP A 21 11.03 -31.58 12.48
N THR A 22 10.39 -30.42 12.44
CA THR A 22 10.93 -29.28 13.18
C THR A 22 10.07 -28.95 14.40
N PRO A 23 10.58 -29.20 15.61
CA PRO A 23 9.87 -28.82 16.82
C PRO A 23 9.82 -27.32 16.98
N GLY A 24 8.63 -26.79 17.04
CA GLY A 24 8.20 -25.58 17.72
C GLY A 24 8.75 -24.25 17.23
N ASP A 25 9.84 -23.77 17.74
CA ASP A 25 10.25 -22.37 17.64
C ASP A 25 11.06 -22.00 16.39
N ASP A 26 11.57 -22.98 15.67
CA ASP A 26 12.42 -22.76 14.50
C ASP A 26 11.67 -22.64 13.16
N TYR A 27 10.36 -22.85 13.15
CA TYR A 27 9.56 -22.82 11.92
C TYR A 27 9.65 -21.48 11.20
N LYS A 28 9.55 -20.37 11.92
CA LYS A 28 9.73 -19.03 11.33
C LYS A 28 11.16 -18.78 10.85
N LYS A 29 12.16 -19.33 11.50
CA LYS A 29 13.56 -19.19 11.12
C LYS A 29 13.94 -20.03 9.90
N ILE A 30 13.38 -21.23 9.80
CA ILE A 30 13.65 -22.16 8.69
C ILE A 30 12.97 -21.64 7.41
N HIS A 31 11.71 -21.22 7.47
CA HIS A 31 11.01 -20.68 6.29
C HIS A 31 11.60 -19.39 5.75
N ALA A 32 12.04 -18.46 6.59
CA ALA A 32 12.64 -17.21 6.15
C ALA A 32 14.06 -17.36 5.59
N LYS A 33 14.74 -18.50 5.84
CA LYS A 33 16.15 -18.74 5.51
C LYS A 33 16.40 -20.04 4.78
N ASP A 34 15.37 -20.83 4.46
CA ASP A 34 15.56 -22.10 3.78
C ASP A 34 15.99 -21.87 2.32
N PRO A 35 17.26 -22.18 1.97
CA PRO A 35 17.75 -22.01 0.62
C PRO A 35 17.10 -22.94 -0.39
N SER A 36 16.22 -23.87 0.05
CA SER A 36 15.51 -24.78 -0.81
C SER A 36 14.25 -24.19 -1.44
N TRP A 37 13.70 -23.08 -0.90
CA TRP A 37 12.53 -22.41 -1.46
C TRP A 37 12.59 -22.13 -2.97
N PRO A 38 13.71 -21.62 -3.53
CA PRO A 38 13.84 -21.43 -4.97
C PRO A 38 13.74 -22.71 -5.79
N LYS A 39 13.94 -23.88 -5.15
CA LYS A 39 13.98 -25.20 -5.79
C LYS A 39 12.62 -25.88 -5.89
N PHE A 40 11.62 -25.40 -5.15
CA PHE A 40 10.29 -25.98 -5.28
C PHE A 40 9.71 -25.67 -6.65
N PRO A 41 9.21 -26.69 -7.38
CA PRO A 41 8.63 -26.48 -8.69
C PRO A 41 7.34 -25.64 -8.59
N SER A 42 7.15 -24.78 -9.55
CA SER A 42 5.89 -24.05 -9.71
C SER A 42 4.76 -25.01 -10.07
N VAL A 43 3.59 -24.78 -9.52
CA VAL A 43 2.35 -25.46 -9.89
C VAL A 43 1.98 -25.05 -11.31
N ARG A 44 1.66 -26.00 -12.17
CA ARG A 44 1.20 -25.77 -13.54
C ARG A 44 -0.32 -25.72 -13.58
N GLU A 45 -0.86 -25.12 -14.61
CA GLU A 45 -2.30 -24.94 -14.80
C GLU A 45 -3.11 -26.25 -14.70
N ASN A 46 -2.56 -27.34 -15.23
CA ASN A 46 -3.20 -28.66 -15.26
C ASN A 46 -2.78 -29.60 -14.12
N ASP A 47 -1.98 -29.11 -13.16
CA ASP A 47 -1.58 -29.94 -12.03
C ASP A 47 -2.78 -30.18 -11.10
N PRO A 48 -2.97 -31.40 -10.59
CA PRO A 48 -4.04 -31.66 -9.65
C PRO A 48 -3.83 -30.92 -8.34
N ILE A 49 -4.83 -30.14 -7.94
CA ILE A 49 -4.79 -29.40 -6.69
C ILE A 49 -5.26 -30.27 -5.54
N ASP A 50 -4.36 -30.53 -4.62
CA ASP A 50 -4.64 -31.22 -3.37
C ASP A 50 -5.06 -30.20 -2.30
N VAL A 51 -6.33 -30.21 -1.91
CA VAL A 51 -6.87 -29.29 -0.90
C VAL A 51 -6.25 -29.44 0.48
N LEU A 52 -5.54 -30.52 0.73
CA LEU A 52 -4.83 -30.77 2.00
C LEU A 52 -3.35 -30.35 1.94
N ALA A 53 -2.85 -30.04 0.76
CA ALA A 53 -1.46 -29.62 0.58
C ALA A 53 -1.25 -28.16 1.00
N ASN A 54 0.02 -27.84 1.23
CA ASN A 54 0.42 -26.46 1.52
C ASN A 54 0.88 -25.78 0.23
N TYR A 55 0.37 -24.59 0.00
CA TYR A 55 0.72 -23.75 -1.13
C TYR A 55 1.26 -22.41 -0.66
N ALA A 56 2.28 -21.93 -1.34
CA ALA A 56 2.80 -20.59 -1.16
C ALA A 56 2.85 -19.88 -2.50
N ILE A 57 2.74 -18.57 -2.46
CA ILE A 57 2.94 -17.70 -3.61
C ILE A 57 4.38 -17.20 -3.60
N ARG A 58 5.00 -17.08 -4.77
CA ARG A 58 6.18 -16.26 -5.02
C ARG A 58 5.72 -14.92 -5.58
N PRO A 59 5.66 -13.86 -4.78
CA PRO A 59 5.42 -12.54 -5.30
C PRO A 59 6.48 -12.17 -6.36
N SER A 60 6.11 -11.28 -7.24
CA SER A 60 6.98 -10.78 -8.30
C SER A 60 6.84 -9.26 -8.38
N ASP A 61 7.54 -8.64 -9.31
CA ASP A 61 7.38 -7.19 -9.52
C ASP A 61 5.97 -6.85 -10.05
N ARG A 62 5.33 -7.82 -10.76
CA ARG A 62 3.96 -7.68 -11.25
C ARG A 62 2.90 -8.06 -10.22
N PHE A 63 3.17 -9.03 -9.35
CA PHE A 63 2.23 -9.52 -8.36
C PHE A 63 2.79 -9.31 -6.96
N VAL A 64 2.30 -8.30 -6.28
CA VAL A 64 2.81 -7.82 -5.00
C VAL A 64 1.92 -8.30 -3.86
N ASP A 65 2.53 -8.82 -2.81
CA ASP A 65 1.85 -9.19 -1.57
C ASP A 65 2.06 -8.11 -0.50
N ILE A 66 0.97 -7.61 0.06
CA ILE A 66 0.97 -6.71 1.22
C ILE A 66 0.60 -7.51 2.46
N ASP A 67 1.51 -7.55 3.42
CA ASP A 67 1.37 -8.23 4.72
C ASP A 67 1.04 -7.23 5.83
N PHE A 68 -0.13 -7.37 6.45
CA PHE A 68 -0.68 -6.47 7.47
C PHE A 68 -0.40 -7.04 8.87
N ASP A 69 0.80 -6.77 9.41
CA ASP A 69 1.30 -7.39 10.63
C ASP A 69 0.77 -6.76 11.94
N CYS A 70 0.05 -5.64 11.88
CA CYS A 70 -0.53 -5.00 13.07
C CYS A 70 -2.04 -4.73 12.94
N ASP A 71 -2.71 -4.49 14.07
CA ASP A 71 -4.16 -4.31 14.12
C ASP A 71 -4.62 -3.04 13.37
N ALA A 72 -3.86 -1.95 13.45
CA ALA A 72 -4.15 -0.72 12.72
C ALA A 72 -4.10 -0.97 11.21
N ALA A 73 -3.10 -1.72 10.71
CA ALA A 73 -3.01 -2.10 9.31
C ALA A 73 -4.22 -2.93 8.87
N ARG A 74 -4.61 -3.94 9.65
CA ARG A 74 -5.77 -4.79 9.36
C ARG A 74 -7.08 -4.00 9.36
N LYS A 75 -7.24 -3.03 10.27
CA LYS A 75 -8.42 -2.17 10.37
C LYS A 75 -8.58 -1.25 9.17
N LEU A 76 -7.47 -0.72 8.65
CA LEU A 76 -7.47 0.27 7.57
C LEU A 76 -7.18 -0.31 6.18
N LYS A 77 -6.87 -1.60 6.08
CA LYS A 77 -6.46 -2.24 4.82
C LYS A 77 -7.42 -1.99 3.65
N ASP A 78 -8.72 -1.95 3.89
CA ASP A 78 -9.72 -1.78 2.84
C ASP A 78 -9.92 -0.31 2.44
N ILE A 79 -9.41 0.63 3.24
CA ILE A 79 -9.36 2.06 2.89
C ILE A 79 -8.17 2.34 1.96
N TYR A 80 -7.00 1.80 2.28
CA TYR A 80 -5.77 2.02 1.53
C TYR A 80 -5.58 1.05 0.37
N PHE A 81 -6.06 -0.17 0.53
CA PHE A 81 -5.91 -1.28 -0.40
C PHE A 81 -7.26 -1.89 -0.71
N ALA A 82 -8.16 -1.08 -1.29
CA ALA A 82 -9.45 -1.56 -1.76
C ALA A 82 -9.26 -2.61 -2.87
N GLY A 83 -10.06 -3.66 -2.86
CA GLY A 83 -9.98 -4.72 -3.86
C GLY A 83 -8.74 -5.63 -3.70
N GLY A 84 -8.12 -5.97 -4.82
CA GLY A 84 -7.03 -6.93 -4.93
C GLY A 84 -7.47 -8.27 -5.53
N ILE A 85 -6.52 -9.14 -5.84
CA ILE A 85 -6.78 -10.47 -6.44
C ILE A 85 -7.30 -11.43 -5.38
N ALA A 86 -6.63 -11.47 -4.23
CA ALA A 86 -6.93 -12.40 -3.14
C ALA A 86 -6.54 -11.82 -1.79
N GLN A 87 -7.25 -12.27 -0.75
CA GLN A 87 -6.83 -12.15 0.65
C GLN A 87 -6.48 -13.53 1.18
N PHE A 88 -5.45 -13.62 2.01
CA PHE A 88 -5.01 -14.89 2.56
C PHE A 88 -4.27 -14.72 3.89
N GLY A 89 -3.80 -15.84 4.45
CA GLY A 89 -3.14 -15.86 5.75
C GLY A 89 -4.07 -16.28 6.88
N ARG A 90 -3.69 -15.99 8.12
CA ARG A 90 -4.50 -16.28 9.30
C ARG A 90 -5.81 -15.48 9.20
N ASP A 91 -6.92 -16.17 9.41
CA ASP A 91 -8.28 -15.57 9.37
C ASP A 91 -8.60 -14.83 8.06
N ARG A 92 -7.91 -15.17 6.96
CA ARG A 92 -8.05 -14.54 5.63
C ARG A 92 -7.82 -13.03 5.64
N THR A 93 -7.06 -12.50 6.57
CA THR A 93 -6.95 -11.04 6.77
C THR A 93 -5.52 -10.51 6.79
N GLY A 94 -4.52 -11.40 6.90
CA GLY A 94 -3.12 -11.01 7.07
C GLY A 94 -2.48 -10.44 5.81
N HIS A 95 -2.94 -10.87 4.63
CA HIS A 95 -2.31 -10.54 3.36
C HIS A 95 -3.32 -10.15 2.29
N LYS A 96 -2.91 -9.29 1.36
CA LYS A 96 -3.60 -9.02 0.10
C LYS A 96 -2.64 -9.05 -1.07
N LEU A 97 -3.05 -9.71 -2.15
CA LEU A 97 -2.32 -9.80 -3.40
C LEU A 97 -2.87 -8.79 -4.41
N PHE A 98 -1.97 -8.04 -5.04
CA PHE A 98 -2.28 -7.05 -6.08
C PHE A 98 -1.51 -7.32 -7.35
N GLU A 99 -2.08 -6.94 -8.48
CA GLU A 99 -1.37 -6.81 -9.75
C GLU A 99 -0.90 -5.37 -9.92
N ILE A 100 0.35 -5.21 -10.38
CA ILE A 100 0.97 -3.93 -10.68
C ILE A 100 1.04 -3.76 -12.19
N SER A 101 0.48 -2.66 -12.70
CA SER A 101 0.38 -2.38 -14.13
C SER A 101 1.70 -1.90 -14.76
N ASP A 102 2.57 -1.27 -13.96
CA ASP A 102 3.88 -0.74 -14.33
C ASP A 102 4.98 -1.32 -13.42
N PRO A 103 5.29 -2.62 -13.53
CA PRO A 103 6.13 -3.32 -12.58
C PRO A 103 7.52 -2.70 -12.47
N THR A 104 7.89 -2.36 -11.24
CA THR A 104 9.22 -1.85 -10.88
C THR A 104 9.94 -2.90 -10.03
N PRO A 105 11.16 -3.30 -10.37
CA PRO A 105 11.88 -4.32 -9.63
C PRO A 105 12.12 -3.94 -8.17
N PHE A 106 11.63 -4.76 -7.26
CA PHE A 106 11.94 -4.69 -5.85
C PHE A 106 11.82 -6.07 -5.21
N SER A 107 12.48 -6.26 -4.07
CA SER A 107 12.35 -7.52 -3.33
C SER A 107 11.38 -7.35 -2.16
N LYS A 108 11.72 -6.47 -1.23
CA LYS A 108 10.96 -6.32 0.01
C LYS A 108 11.09 -4.92 0.57
N LYS A 109 9.96 -4.37 0.99
CA LYS A 109 9.91 -3.14 1.80
C LYS A 109 9.29 -3.47 3.16
N ARG A 110 9.79 -2.84 4.22
CA ARG A 110 9.30 -3.01 5.58
C ARG A 110 9.09 -1.67 6.25
N ILE A 111 7.98 -1.55 6.95
CA ILE A 111 7.74 -0.47 7.88
C ILE A 111 7.77 -1.05 9.29
N GLU A 112 8.69 -0.54 10.08
CA GLU A 112 8.98 -1.00 11.42
C GLU A 112 8.77 0.14 12.43
N PHE A 113 8.50 -0.22 13.68
CA PHE A 113 8.53 0.70 14.80
C PHE A 113 9.26 0.04 15.97
N GLY A 114 10.45 0.53 16.27
CA GLY A 114 11.40 -0.19 17.11
C GLY A 114 11.86 -1.47 16.43
N VAL A 115 11.61 -2.60 17.05
CA VAL A 115 11.95 -3.94 16.51
C VAL A 115 10.75 -4.65 15.88
N LYS A 116 9.56 -4.06 15.97
CA LYS A 116 8.32 -4.65 15.48
C LYS A 116 8.10 -4.30 14.02
N CYS A 117 7.90 -5.31 13.17
CA CYS A 117 7.40 -5.10 11.83
C CYS A 117 5.90 -4.83 11.90
N LEU A 118 5.42 -3.81 11.20
CA LEU A 118 4.03 -3.39 11.20
C LEU A 118 3.35 -3.66 9.85
N LEU A 119 4.13 -3.57 8.77
CA LEU A 119 3.65 -3.72 7.40
C LEU A 119 4.81 -4.16 6.51
N GLU A 120 4.58 -5.15 5.65
CA GLU A 120 5.53 -5.55 4.63
C GLU A 120 4.90 -5.46 3.24
N MET A 121 5.67 -5.01 2.26
CA MET A 121 5.37 -5.15 0.84
C MET A 121 6.39 -6.09 0.23
N ARG A 122 5.94 -7.20 -0.34
CA ARG A 122 6.77 -8.29 -0.84
C ARG A 122 6.68 -8.39 -2.35
N GLY A 123 7.83 -8.33 -3.00
CA GLY A 123 8.04 -8.53 -4.44
C GLY A 123 8.91 -9.73 -4.72
N SER A 124 9.72 -9.64 -5.78
CA SER A 124 10.59 -10.72 -6.25
C SER A 124 11.52 -11.26 -5.18
N GLY A 125 11.63 -12.59 -5.11
CA GLY A 125 12.49 -13.30 -4.15
C GLY A 125 11.88 -13.51 -2.76
N CYS A 126 10.62 -13.09 -2.54
CA CYS A 126 9.86 -13.37 -1.33
C CYS A 126 8.93 -14.58 -1.48
N TYR A 127 8.35 -15.00 -0.37
CA TYR A 127 7.38 -16.08 -0.30
C TYR A 127 6.30 -15.74 0.72
N SER A 128 5.05 -16.14 0.42
CA SER A 128 3.93 -15.97 1.33
C SER A 128 3.06 -17.21 1.32
N VAL A 129 2.71 -17.70 2.48
CA VAL A 129 1.88 -18.91 2.61
C VAL A 129 0.44 -18.58 2.23
N LEU A 130 -0.01 -19.18 1.14
CA LEU A 130 -1.33 -18.96 0.57
C LEU A 130 -2.38 -19.84 1.24
N GLN A 131 -2.04 -21.13 1.42
CA GLN A 131 -2.90 -22.15 2.01
C GLN A 131 -2.05 -23.19 2.74
N GLY A 132 -2.53 -23.68 3.88
CA GLY A 132 -1.89 -24.75 4.64
C GLY A 132 -1.55 -24.35 6.07
N LYS A 133 -0.63 -25.10 6.69
CA LYS A 133 -0.25 -24.87 8.08
C LYS A 133 0.77 -23.74 8.18
N LEU A 134 0.46 -22.70 8.93
CA LEU A 134 1.38 -21.61 9.30
C LEU A 134 2.17 -21.97 10.57
N GLU A 135 1.50 -22.60 11.52
CA GLU A 135 2.04 -23.09 12.80
C GLU A 135 1.29 -24.37 13.17
N LYS A 136 1.71 -25.07 14.24
CA LYS A 136 1.14 -26.37 14.64
C LYS A 136 -0.39 -26.45 14.66
N LYS A 137 -1.11 -25.34 14.76
CA LYS A 137 -2.59 -25.31 14.89
C LYS A 137 -3.31 -24.31 13.98
N VAL A 138 -2.61 -23.44 13.24
CA VAL A 138 -3.22 -22.37 12.48
C VAL A 138 -3.11 -22.67 10.99
N LYS A 139 -4.24 -22.70 10.29
CA LYS A 139 -4.31 -22.80 8.84
C LYS A 139 -4.29 -21.41 8.22
N ALA A 140 -3.48 -21.23 7.19
CA ALA A 140 -3.68 -20.15 6.25
C ALA A 140 -4.87 -20.52 5.35
N GLU A 141 -5.75 -19.55 5.13
CA GLU A 141 -6.88 -19.69 4.24
C GLU A 141 -6.87 -18.59 3.19
N ILE A 142 -7.48 -18.85 2.06
CA ILE A 142 -7.58 -17.90 0.95
C ILE A 142 -9.01 -17.49 0.68
N SER A 143 -9.22 -16.20 0.42
CA SER A 143 -10.46 -15.63 -0.13
C SER A 143 -10.14 -14.83 -1.38
N TYR A 144 -10.96 -15.01 -2.39
CA TYR A 144 -10.83 -14.30 -3.66
C TYR A 144 -11.70 -13.06 -3.66
N LEU A 145 -11.16 -11.92 -4.12
CA LEU A 145 -11.83 -10.63 -4.04
C LEU A 145 -12.60 -10.25 -5.32
N GLY A 146 -12.49 -11.08 -6.37
CA GLY A 146 -13.27 -10.85 -7.60
C GLY A 146 -12.62 -9.85 -8.56
N ASN A 147 -13.42 -8.92 -9.08
CA ASN A 147 -12.93 -7.90 -10.01
C ASN A 147 -12.05 -6.89 -9.29
N TYR A 148 -10.88 -6.61 -9.85
CA TYR A 148 -9.93 -5.63 -9.35
C TYR A 148 -9.32 -4.89 -10.55
N GLU A 149 -8.93 -3.65 -10.31
CA GLU A 149 -8.08 -2.90 -11.19
C GLU A 149 -6.62 -3.06 -10.74
N ALA A 150 -5.71 -3.20 -11.69
CA ALA A 150 -4.29 -3.21 -11.39
C ALA A 150 -3.87 -1.83 -10.91
N LEU A 151 -3.08 -1.79 -9.83
CA LEU A 151 -2.49 -0.55 -9.31
C LEU A 151 -1.21 -0.23 -10.08
N THR A 152 -0.87 1.04 -10.19
CA THR A 152 0.50 1.42 -10.50
C THR A 152 1.41 1.12 -9.30
N PHE A 153 2.70 0.92 -9.55
CA PHE A 153 3.66 0.74 -8.45
C PHE A 153 3.67 1.95 -7.52
N GLN A 154 3.52 3.15 -8.09
CA GLN A 154 3.45 4.38 -7.33
C GLN A 154 2.23 4.41 -6.40
N GLU A 155 1.02 4.16 -6.90
CA GLU A 155 -0.20 4.11 -6.08
C GLU A 155 -0.09 3.08 -4.96
N CYS A 156 0.42 1.89 -5.26
CA CYS A 156 0.64 0.84 -4.27
C CYS A 156 1.65 1.28 -3.19
N ASN A 157 2.75 1.93 -3.59
CA ASN A 157 3.78 2.39 -2.68
C ASN A 157 3.33 3.59 -1.83
N GLU A 158 2.57 4.54 -2.39
CA GLU A 158 1.98 5.66 -1.65
C GLU A 158 1.01 5.15 -0.57
N ALA A 159 0.08 4.27 -0.93
CA ALA A 159 -0.83 3.64 0.02
C ALA A 159 -0.08 2.87 1.13
N TYR A 160 0.99 2.16 0.76
CA TYR A 160 1.85 1.43 1.69
C TYR A 160 2.55 2.36 2.69
N LEU A 161 3.11 3.48 2.23
CA LEU A 161 3.82 4.44 3.08
C LEU A 161 2.85 5.18 4.01
N GLU A 162 1.71 5.65 3.51
CA GLU A 162 0.72 6.35 4.33
C GLU A 162 0.13 5.43 5.41
N LEU A 163 -0.28 4.22 5.05
CA LEU A 163 -0.77 3.23 6.02
C LEU A 163 0.31 2.89 7.05
N GLY A 164 1.55 2.70 6.60
CA GLY A 164 2.68 2.41 7.47
C GLY A 164 2.96 3.52 8.48
N LEU A 165 2.87 4.77 8.06
CA LEU A 165 3.00 5.94 8.93
C LEU A 165 1.93 5.93 10.02
N ILE A 166 0.67 5.67 9.66
CA ILE A 166 -0.42 5.54 10.64
C ILE A 166 -0.16 4.40 11.62
N CYS A 167 0.32 3.25 11.12
CA CYS A 167 0.65 2.11 11.98
C CYS A 167 1.76 2.45 12.98
N GLN A 168 2.81 3.17 12.57
CA GLN A 168 3.86 3.64 13.48
C GLN A 168 3.30 4.54 14.58
N PHE A 169 2.35 5.41 14.24
CA PHE A 169 1.73 6.31 15.21
C PHE A 169 0.84 5.58 16.20
N VAL A 170 0.00 4.65 15.72
CA VAL A 170 -0.88 3.86 16.59
C VAL A 170 -0.06 2.98 17.53
N GLU A 171 0.99 2.34 17.01
CA GLU A 171 1.89 1.49 17.80
C GLU A 171 2.69 2.27 18.85
N GLY A 172 3.10 3.50 18.51
CA GLY A 172 3.90 4.36 19.38
C GLY A 172 3.09 5.21 20.35
N MET A 173 1.76 5.14 20.29
CA MET A 173 0.90 6.01 21.08
C MET A 173 0.87 5.57 22.55
N GLU A 174 1.58 6.33 23.39
CA GLU A 174 1.58 6.22 24.85
C GLU A 174 1.01 7.51 25.44
N GLY A 175 -0.18 7.48 26.05
CA GLY A 175 -0.77 8.63 26.71
C GLY A 175 -1.85 9.38 25.92
N HIS A 176 -1.78 10.71 25.89
CA HIS A 176 -2.86 11.54 25.32
C HIS A 176 -2.77 11.66 23.79
N PHE A 177 -3.79 11.17 23.11
CA PHE A 177 -3.88 11.20 21.64
C PHE A 177 -3.64 12.60 21.03
N ASN A 178 -4.09 13.67 21.70
CA ASN A 178 -3.89 15.03 21.21
C ASN A 178 -2.42 15.42 21.07
N ASP A 179 -1.59 15.05 22.04
CA ASP A 179 -0.17 15.43 22.04
C ASP A 179 0.55 14.73 20.87
N TYR A 180 0.19 13.46 20.64
CA TYR A 180 0.68 12.72 19.50
C TYR A 180 0.21 13.32 18.18
N LEU A 181 -1.07 13.61 18.05
CA LEU A 181 -1.65 14.20 16.85
C LEU A 181 -0.95 15.53 16.50
N ILE A 182 -0.77 16.42 17.49
CA ILE A 182 -0.11 17.71 17.30
C ILE A 182 1.35 17.55 16.82
N CYS A 183 2.10 16.65 17.45
CA CYS A 183 3.49 16.41 17.08
C CYS A 183 3.64 15.82 15.66
N ILE A 184 2.75 14.89 15.30
CA ILE A 184 2.73 14.20 14.03
C ILE A 184 2.36 15.15 12.88
N ILE A 185 1.26 15.89 13.03
CA ILE A 185 0.84 16.89 12.04
C ILE A 185 1.92 17.95 11.88
N GLY A 186 2.51 18.40 13.00
CA GLY A 186 3.59 19.37 12.97
C GLY A 186 4.83 18.86 12.25
N GLU A 187 5.23 17.60 12.44
CA GLU A 187 6.38 17.01 11.74
C GLU A 187 6.13 16.90 10.22
N MET A 188 4.96 16.40 9.82
CA MET A 188 4.59 16.32 8.41
C MET A 188 4.58 17.69 7.73
N ALA A 189 3.99 18.71 8.38
CA ALA A 189 3.93 20.07 7.86
C ALA A 189 5.32 20.73 7.79
N ARG A 190 6.18 20.51 8.78
CA ARG A 190 7.58 21.00 8.78
C ARG A 190 8.40 20.39 7.65
N LYS A 191 8.13 19.14 7.29
CA LYS A 191 8.72 18.46 6.14
C LYS A 191 8.07 18.84 4.80
N LYS A 192 7.18 19.84 4.81
CA LYS A 192 6.48 20.38 3.62
C LYS A 192 5.58 19.37 2.90
N MET A 193 5.09 18.37 3.62
CA MET A 193 4.07 17.47 3.07
C MET A 193 2.83 18.29 2.67
N ASN A 194 2.20 17.91 1.56
CA ASN A 194 0.98 18.56 1.10
C ASN A 194 -0.11 18.55 2.17
N HIS A 195 -0.77 19.68 2.39
CA HIS A 195 -1.80 19.82 3.43
C HIS A 195 -3.00 18.87 3.23
N GLN A 196 -3.34 18.53 2.00
CA GLN A 196 -4.42 17.57 1.75
C GLN A 196 -4.01 16.16 2.15
N THR A 197 -2.78 15.74 1.82
CA THR A 197 -2.20 14.46 2.26
C THR A 197 -2.16 14.38 3.78
N ILE A 198 -1.71 15.44 4.46
CA ILE A 198 -1.72 15.52 5.94
C ILE A 198 -3.14 15.33 6.50
N ARG A 199 -4.15 15.97 5.91
CA ARG A 199 -5.55 15.82 6.35
C ARG A 199 -6.03 14.38 6.16
N ASN A 200 -5.75 13.77 5.03
CA ASN A 200 -6.14 12.39 4.74
C ASN A 200 -5.51 11.40 5.74
N ILE A 201 -4.20 11.54 5.99
CA ILE A 201 -3.49 10.73 6.98
C ILE A 201 -4.08 10.95 8.39
N ALA A 202 -4.33 12.20 8.76
CA ALA A 202 -4.92 12.54 10.06
C ALA A 202 -6.33 11.95 10.23
N GLU A 203 -7.18 12.01 9.21
CA GLU A 203 -8.52 11.41 9.21
C GLU A 203 -8.48 9.90 9.41
N ASN A 204 -7.59 9.23 8.70
CA ASN A 204 -7.40 7.80 8.81
C ASN A 204 -6.76 7.40 10.14
N LEU A 205 -5.83 8.21 10.67
CA LEU A 205 -5.28 8.02 12.01
C LEU A 205 -6.38 8.13 13.08
N ILE A 206 -7.24 9.16 13.01
CA ILE A 206 -8.38 9.34 13.92
C ILE A 206 -9.32 8.12 13.82
N THR A 207 -9.56 7.61 12.61
CA THR A 207 -10.37 6.41 12.36
C THR A 207 -9.71 5.15 12.94
N ALA A 208 -8.39 5.02 12.84
CA ALA A 208 -7.66 3.88 13.40
C ALA A 208 -7.78 3.81 14.92
N VAL A 209 -7.72 4.96 15.58
CA VAL A 209 -7.78 5.07 17.05
C VAL A 209 -9.21 4.98 17.57
N ASP A 210 -10.20 5.25 16.74
CA ASP A 210 -11.65 5.33 16.97
C ASP A 210 -12.12 5.12 18.42
N ARG A 211 -12.75 6.16 18.97
CA ARG A 211 -13.36 6.15 20.31
C ARG A 211 -14.87 6.31 20.19
N PRO A 212 -15.62 5.21 19.95
CA PRO A 212 -17.05 5.26 19.61
C PRO A 212 -17.91 5.89 20.71
N HIS A 213 -17.39 6.03 21.93
CA HIS A 213 -18.08 6.63 23.05
C HIS A 213 -17.93 8.15 23.14
N GLU A 214 -17.01 8.76 22.39
CA GLU A 214 -16.79 10.20 22.36
C GLU A 214 -17.58 10.80 21.18
N LYS A 215 -18.77 11.31 21.43
CA LYS A 215 -19.53 12.09 20.43
C LYS A 215 -18.66 13.25 19.95
N ASP A 216 -18.61 13.47 18.64
CA ASP A 216 -17.84 14.55 18.01
C ASP A 216 -16.29 14.38 18.03
N PHE A 217 -15.72 13.27 18.55
CA PHE A 217 -14.28 13.06 18.61
C PHE A 217 -13.57 13.39 17.27
N ARG A 218 -14.04 12.79 16.16
CA ARG A 218 -13.47 13.04 14.83
C ARG A 218 -13.52 14.53 14.46
N LYS A 219 -14.65 15.18 14.68
CA LYS A 219 -14.83 16.59 14.33
C LYS A 219 -13.90 17.52 15.13
N GLU A 220 -13.74 17.25 16.42
CA GLU A 220 -12.83 18.03 17.30
C GLU A 220 -11.37 17.84 16.90
N LYS A 221 -10.96 16.60 16.62
CA LYS A 221 -9.58 16.32 16.20
C LYS A 221 -9.27 16.94 14.83
N MET A 222 -10.19 16.91 13.89
CA MET A 222 -10.01 17.58 12.59
C MET A 222 -9.97 19.11 12.71
N LYS A 223 -10.67 19.71 13.68
CA LYS A 223 -10.49 21.15 14.00
C LYS A 223 -9.07 21.44 14.48
N THR A 224 -8.51 20.58 15.34
CA THR A 224 -7.11 20.71 15.82
C THR A 224 -6.13 20.61 14.65
N VAL A 225 -6.29 19.64 13.76
CA VAL A 225 -5.46 19.48 12.54
C VAL A 225 -5.48 20.75 11.69
N ASN A 226 -6.67 21.28 11.41
CA ASN A 226 -6.82 22.47 10.58
C ASN A 226 -6.23 23.73 11.26
N ALA A 227 -6.32 23.86 12.59
CA ALA A 227 -5.70 24.95 13.33
C ALA A 227 -4.17 24.89 13.23
N ILE A 228 -3.56 23.71 13.42
CA ILE A 228 -2.12 23.52 13.31
C ILE A 228 -1.62 23.92 11.91
N LEU A 229 -2.30 23.44 10.86
CA LEU A 229 -1.93 23.74 9.47
C LEU A 229 -2.07 25.22 9.11
N LYS A 230 -2.94 25.97 9.81
CA LYS A 230 -3.17 27.39 9.58
C LYS A 230 -2.16 28.27 10.32
N GLU A 231 -1.71 27.87 11.50
CA GLU A 231 -0.88 28.71 12.38
C GLU A 231 0.61 28.71 12.02
N GLU A 232 1.07 27.80 11.16
CA GLU A 232 2.47 27.63 10.75
C GLU A 232 3.46 27.42 11.93
N LYS A 233 2.94 27.15 13.14
CA LYS A 233 3.73 26.82 14.32
C LYS A 233 3.65 25.34 14.60
N TYR A 234 4.71 24.63 14.30
CA TYR A 234 4.70 23.18 14.34
C TYR A 234 5.47 22.61 15.54
N SER A 235 4.83 21.71 16.27
CA SER A 235 5.50 20.83 17.22
C SER A 235 6.29 19.76 16.46
N THR A 236 7.16 19.07 17.15
CA THR A 236 8.01 18.03 16.57
C THR A 236 7.84 16.71 17.32
N ILE A 237 8.10 15.60 16.64
CA ILE A 237 8.02 14.25 17.22
C ILE A 237 9.10 13.98 18.28
N GLU A 238 10.14 14.82 18.40
CA GLU A 238 11.12 14.75 19.49
C GLU A 238 10.51 15.07 20.87
N LYS A 239 9.35 15.71 20.91
CA LYS A 239 8.62 15.93 22.17
C LYS A 239 7.93 14.67 22.69
N LEU A 240 7.81 13.64 21.84
CA LEU A 240 7.28 12.35 22.24
C LEU A 240 8.36 11.53 22.98
N THR A 241 7.91 10.60 23.81
CA THR A 241 8.78 9.73 24.63
C THR A 241 9.44 8.61 23.81
N TRP A 242 9.52 8.77 22.50
CA TRP A 242 10.09 7.79 21.60
C TRP A 242 11.62 7.80 21.61
N SER A 243 12.24 6.63 21.46
CA SER A 243 13.69 6.56 21.25
C SER A 243 14.09 7.20 19.91
N GLU A 244 15.33 7.63 19.80
CA GLU A 244 15.89 8.20 18.56
C GLU A 244 15.69 7.27 17.34
N SER A 245 15.81 5.96 17.53
CA SER A 245 15.58 4.97 16.48
C SER A 245 14.13 5.01 15.97
N LYS A 246 13.13 5.09 16.87
CA LYS A 246 11.72 5.19 16.50
C LYS A 246 11.43 6.50 15.78
N VAL A 247 11.96 7.61 16.26
CA VAL A 247 11.88 8.93 15.62
C VAL A 247 12.48 8.89 14.22
N GLY A 248 13.64 8.26 14.06
CA GLY A 248 14.31 8.09 12.76
C GLY A 248 13.49 7.25 11.78
N GLN A 249 12.85 6.17 12.25
CA GLN A 249 11.99 5.32 11.41
C GLN A 249 10.77 6.09 10.90
N VAL A 250 10.12 6.87 11.76
CA VAL A 250 8.96 7.70 11.38
C VAL A 250 9.37 8.78 10.37
N ARG A 251 10.47 9.49 10.63
CA ARG A 251 10.98 10.52 9.70
C ARG A 251 11.30 9.98 8.33
N LYS A 252 11.91 8.81 8.27
CA LYS A 252 12.19 8.15 7.00
C LYS A 252 10.93 7.94 6.18
N VAL A 253 9.85 7.45 6.78
CA VAL A 253 8.58 7.25 6.06
C VAL A 253 7.98 8.58 5.61
N ILE A 254 7.99 9.62 6.47
CA ILE A 254 7.53 10.96 6.09
C ILE A 254 8.34 11.51 4.91
N GLU A 255 9.65 11.36 4.92
CA GLU A 255 10.55 11.82 3.84
C GLU A 255 10.32 11.06 2.54
N GLU A 256 10.06 9.76 2.60
CA GLU A 256 9.70 8.99 1.43
C GLU A 256 8.35 9.45 0.82
N ILE A 257 7.32 9.71 1.65
CA ILE A 257 6.03 10.26 1.18
C ILE A 257 6.24 11.63 0.50
N VAL A 258 7.02 12.53 1.12
CA VAL A 258 7.31 13.86 0.57
C VAL A 258 8.09 13.76 -0.73
N GLY A 259 9.10 12.89 -0.80
CA GLY A 259 9.90 12.67 -2.01
C GLY A 259 9.06 12.22 -3.19
N HIS A 260 8.13 11.30 -2.99
CA HIS A 260 7.19 10.87 -4.04
C HIS A 260 6.30 12.01 -4.53
N THR A 261 5.81 12.87 -3.62
CA THR A 261 4.99 14.03 -4.00
C THR A 261 5.77 15.13 -4.72
N GLU A 262 7.05 15.27 -4.47
CA GLU A 262 7.92 16.24 -5.16
C GLU A 262 8.35 15.77 -6.55
N GLU A 263 8.61 14.47 -6.74
CA GLU A 263 8.87 13.90 -8.07
C GLU A 263 7.67 14.04 -9.00
N TYR A 264 6.45 13.90 -8.48
CA TYR A 264 5.22 14.16 -9.25
C TYR A 264 5.04 15.64 -9.60
N LYS A 265 5.63 16.55 -8.80
CA LYS A 265 5.60 18.01 -9.04
C LYS A 265 6.76 18.52 -9.88
N LYS A 266 7.76 17.70 -10.20
CA LYS A 266 8.67 18.05 -11.28
C LYS A 266 7.79 18.14 -12.52
N PRO A 267 7.53 19.36 -13.06
CA PRO A 267 6.88 19.45 -14.35
C PRO A 267 7.76 18.58 -15.24
N GLN A 268 7.18 17.58 -15.89
CA GLN A 268 7.77 17.13 -17.15
C GLN A 268 8.13 18.44 -17.82
N THR A 269 9.40 18.69 -18.00
CA THR A 269 9.86 19.84 -18.75
C THR A 269 9.10 19.73 -20.05
N MET A 270 8.01 20.49 -20.16
CA MET A 270 7.37 20.68 -21.44
C MET A 270 8.49 21.26 -22.29
N GLU A 271 9.08 20.42 -23.13
CA GLU A 271 9.92 20.94 -24.19
C GLU A 271 9.00 21.83 -25.01
N TRP A 272 9.13 23.13 -24.78
CA TRP A 272 8.40 24.11 -25.53
C TRP A 272 8.88 24.01 -26.97
N THR A 273 8.15 23.27 -27.77
CA THR A 273 8.39 23.24 -29.21
C THR A 273 7.93 24.59 -29.75
N ALA A 274 8.82 25.30 -30.42
CA ALA A 274 8.48 26.58 -31.01
C ALA A 274 7.25 26.41 -31.92
N LEU A 275 6.33 27.36 -31.87
CA LEU A 275 5.09 27.30 -32.64
C LEU A 275 5.38 27.10 -34.16
N SER A 276 6.48 27.69 -34.69
CA SER A 276 6.97 27.45 -36.03
C SER A 276 7.24 25.98 -36.33
N THR A 277 7.87 25.26 -35.41
CA THR A 277 8.17 23.83 -35.57
C THR A 277 6.88 22.99 -35.55
N ILE A 278 5.88 23.38 -34.73
CA ILE A 278 4.57 22.72 -34.70
C ILE A 278 3.85 22.92 -36.03
N MET A 279 3.92 24.13 -36.58
CA MET A 279 3.26 24.48 -37.85
C MET A 279 3.95 23.90 -39.09
N GLU A 280 5.25 23.60 -39.00
CA GLU A 280 6.04 22.98 -40.08
C GLU A 280 6.04 21.43 -40.01
N THR A 281 5.51 20.85 -38.91
CA THR A 281 5.45 19.40 -38.75
C THR A 281 4.22 18.85 -39.47
N ASP A 282 4.44 17.96 -40.42
CA ASP A 282 3.36 17.26 -41.13
C ASP A 282 2.80 16.15 -40.21
N TYR A 283 1.71 16.48 -39.51
CA TYR A 283 1.07 15.52 -38.62
C TYR A 283 0.13 14.60 -39.40
N PRO A 284 0.11 13.29 -39.11
CA PRO A 284 -0.88 12.40 -39.71
C PRO A 284 -2.29 12.88 -39.36
N PRO A 285 -3.28 12.65 -40.23
CA PRO A 285 -4.65 13.02 -39.96
C PRO A 285 -5.13 12.40 -38.66
N MET A 286 -5.64 13.22 -37.74
CA MET A 286 -6.13 12.75 -36.45
C MET A 286 -7.40 11.92 -36.63
N PRO A 287 -7.47 10.70 -36.05
CA PRO A 287 -8.69 9.91 -36.10
C PRO A 287 -9.82 10.64 -35.34
N GLU A 288 -11.04 10.49 -35.80
CA GLU A 288 -12.22 10.96 -35.08
C GLU A 288 -12.41 10.17 -33.78
N ILE A 289 -12.60 10.83 -32.65
CA ILE A 289 -12.90 10.18 -31.37
C ILE A 289 -14.38 9.79 -31.31
N VAL A 290 -15.24 10.63 -31.89
CA VAL A 290 -16.66 10.37 -32.10
C VAL A 290 -16.95 10.65 -33.55
N GLU A 291 -17.40 9.64 -34.28
CA GLU A 291 -17.63 9.71 -35.71
C GLU A 291 -18.50 10.92 -36.07
N GLY A 292 -17.99 11.78 -36.97
CA GLY A 292 -18.68 12.99 -37.42
C GLY A 292 -18.80 14.10 -36.38
N MET A 293 -18.16 14.01 -35.20
CA MET A 293 -18.38 14.97 -34.12
C MET A 293 -17.11 15.47 -33.42
N LEU A 294 -16.17 14.60 -33.08
CA LEU A 294 -15.00 14.95 -32.30
C LEU A 294 -13.72 14.35 -32.90
N THR A 295 -12.75 15.21 -33.18
CA THR A 295 -11.38 14.81 -33.49
C THR A 295 -10.50 14.95 -32.24
N PRO A 296 -9.36 14.23 -32.12
CA PRO A 296 -8.42 14.45 -31.04
C PRO A 296 -7.97 15.92 -30.99
N GLY A 297 -7.94 16.48 -29.81
CA GLY A 297 -7.55 17.87 -29.61
C GLY A 297 -7.97 18.40 -28.25
N LEU A 298 -7.77 19.71 -28.04
CA LEU A 298 -8.20 20.39 -26.83
C LEU A 298 -9.67 20.82 -26.96
N TRP A 299 -10.54 20.21 -26.17
CA TRP A 299 -11.96 20.49 -26.14
C TRP A 299 -12.34 21.22 -24.87
N PHE A 300 -13.09 22.34 -25.00
CA PHE A 300 -13.66 23.06 -23.86
C PHE A 300 -15.15 22.73 -23.74
N LEU A 301 -15.53 22.00 -22.69
CA LEU A 301 -16.92 21.81 -22.34
C LEU A 301 -17.37 22.95 -21.41
N ALA A 302 -18.09 23.91 -21.90
CA ALA A 302 -18.64 25.03 -21.11
C ALA A 302 -20.12 24.76 -20.79
N ALA A 303 -20.47 24.77 -19.50
CA ALA A 303 -21.85 24.70 -19.05
C ALA A 303 -22.06 25.63 -17.86
N LYS A 304 -23.32 26.04 -17.65
CA LYS A 304 -23.68 26.82 -16.46
C LYS A 304 -23.38 25.97 -15.18
N PRO A 305 -22.95 26.60 -14.07
CA PRO A 305 -22.80 25.92 -12.81
C PRO A 305 -24.07 25.14 -12.45
N LYS A 306 -23.95 23.91 -11.96
CA LYS A 306 -25.05 22.99 -11.59
C LYS A 306 -25.75 22.23 -12.69
N LEU A 307 -25.27 22.23 -13.93
CA LEU A 307 -25.77 21.34 -14.98
C LEU A 307 -24.81 20.15 -15.12
N GLY A 308 -24.76 19.25 -14.13
CA GLY A 308 -24.09 17.95 -14.17
C GLY A 308 -23.00 17.82 -15.25
N LYS A 309 -21.81 18.33 -14.97
CA LYS A 309 -20.62 18.07 -15.78
C LYS A 309 -20.00 16.77 -15.23
N SER A 310 -20.32 15.68 -15.83
CA SER A 310 -19.66 14.38 -15.57
C SER A 310 -18.55 14.18 -16.57
#